data_2f43ba94b6504c7e535377098ce24c30
#
_entry.id   2f43ba94b6504c7e535377098ce24c30
#
_cell.length_a   1.000
_cell.length_b   1.000
_cell.length_c   1.000
_cell.angle_alpha   90.00
_cell.angle_beta   90.00
_cell.angle_gamma   90.00
#
_symmetry.space_group_name_H-M   'P 1'
#
loop_
_entity.id
_entity.type
_entity.pdbx_description
1 polymer ?
#
loop_
_entity_poly.entity_id
_entity_poly.type
_entity_poly.pdbx_seq_one_letter_code
_entity_poly.pdbx_strand_id
1 'polypeptide(L)'
;QAVQLITRAMGDAGIEADEYQSVLDMVAKAAQASGISVDTLADSITKYGAPMRAMGFEMKESIALFSQWEKSGVNTEIAFSGLKKAISNWGKAGKDPREEFKKTLAEIERTPDIASATSLAIEAFGAKAGPDLADAIKGGRFSYQEFLKTIE
;
A
#
# COMPACT_ATOMS: atom_id res chain seq x y z
N GLN A 1 -10.08 20.35 7.11
CA GLN A 1 -9.98 19.82 5.76
C GLN A 1 -9.36 18.44 5.76
N ALA A 2 -8.02 18.36 5.56
CA ALA A 2 -7.35 17.06 5.54
C ALA A 2 -7.50 16.33 6.88
N VAL A 3 -7.35 17.04 7.99
CA VAL A 3 -7.48 16.45 9.33
C VAL A 3 -8.90 15.92 9.55
N GLN A 4 -9.91 16.66 9.12
CA GLN A 4 -11.30 16.22 9.26
C GLN A 4 -11.58 14.99 8.39
N LEU A 5 -11.08 14.97 7.16
CA LEU A 5 -11.24 13.83 6.26
C LEU A 5 -10.57 12.58 6.83
N ILE A 6 -9.35 12.73 7.34
CA ILE A 6 -8.61 11.63 7.95
C ILE A 6 -9.34 11.11 9.18
N THR A 7 -9.81 12.02 10.04
CA THR A 7 -10.54 11.64 11.25
C THR A 7 -11.77 10.82 10.93
N ARG A 8 -12.54 11.25 9.91
CA ARG A 8 -13.72 10.49 9.45
C ARG A 8 -13.32 9.13 8.92
N ALA A 9 -12.27 9.09 8.09
CA ALA A 9 -11.81 7.84 7.49
C ALA A 9 -11.31 6.86 8.56
N MET A 10 -10.65 7.36 9.60
CA MET A 10 -10.22 6.53 10.71
C MET A 10 -11.40 5.91 11.46
N GLY A 11 -12.44 6.69 11.69
CA GLY A 11 -13.66 6.19 12.29
C GLY A 11 -14.30 5.11 11.45
N ASP A 12 -14.39 5.34 10.15
CA ASP A 12 -14.95 4.37 9.19
C ASP A 12 -14.10 3.11 9.12
N ALA A 13 -12.79 3.23 9.29
CA ALA A 13 -11.87 2.09 9.30
C ALA A 13 -11.83 1.36 10.65
N GLY A 14 -12.60 1.83 11.64
CA GLY A 14 -12.66 1.18 12.94
C GLY A 14 -11.51 1.51 13.88
N ILE A 15 -10.81 2.61 13.63
CA ILE A 15 -9.74 3.08 14.51
C ILE A 15 -10.34 3.77 15.74
N GLU A 16 -9.83 3.44 16.90
CA GLU A 16 -10.29 4.07 18.14
C GLU A 16 -9.85 5.54 18.23
N ALA A 17 -10.67 6.37 18.85
CA ALA A 17 -10.40 7.80 18.93
C ALA A 17 -9.07 8.13 19.58
N ASP A 18 -8.65 7.35 20.57
CA ASP A 18 -7.39 7.57 21.26
C ASP A 18 -6.16 7.26 20.40
N GLU A 19 -6.35 6.63 19.25
CA GLU A 19 -5.28 6.35 18.30
C GLU A 19 -5.20 7.37 17.16
N TYR A 20 -6.16 8.30 17.10
CA TYR A 20 -6.23 9.27 15.98
C TYR A 20 -4.96 10.12 15.88
N GLN A 21 -4.43 10.60 17.02
CA GLN A 21 -3.23 11.42 17.00
C GLN A 21 -2.04 10.65 16.44
N SER A 22 -1.91 9.39 16.82
CA SER A 22 -0.85 8.52 16.31
C SER A 22 -0.93 8.37 14.79
N VAL A 23 -2.15 8.18 14.25
CA VAL A 23 -2.34 8.06 12.81
C VAL A 23 -2.03 9.37 12.09
N LEU A 24 -2.47 10.50 12.65
CA LEU A 24 -2.16 11.82 12.09
C LEU A 24 -0.65 12.06 12.04
N ASP A 25 0.06 11.65 13.09
CA ASP A 25 1.53 11.76 13.13
C ASP A 25 2.18 10.89 12.05
N MET A 26 1.66 9.69 11.84
CA MET A 26 2.17 8.80 10.78
C MET A 26 1.94 9.40 9.39
N VAL A 27 0.78 9.99 9.16
CA VAL A 27 0.49 10.65 7.88
C VAL A 27 1.47 11.80 7.65
N ALA A 28 1.73 12.61 8.68
CA ALA A 28 2.68 13.71 8.58
C ALA A 28 4.10 13.21 8.26
N LYS A 29 4.55 12.16 8.93
CA LYS A 29 5.85 11.55 8.67
C LYS A 29 5.92 10.98 7.25
N ALA A 30 4.86 10.31 6.81
CA ALA A 30 4.79 9.74 5.48
C ALA A 30 4.83 10.82 4.40
N ALA A 31 4.11 11.91 4.60
CA ALA A 31 4.11 13.03 3.66
C ALA A 31 5.51 13.64 3.56
N GLN A 32 6.16 13.86 4.70
CA GLN A 32 7.50 14.43 4.73
C GLN A 32 8.52 13.51 4.06
N ALA A 33 8.47 12.22 4.38
CA ALA A 33 9.44 11.26 3.86
C ALA A 33 9.26 10.96 2.37
N SER A 34 8.02 10.97 1.89
CA SER A 34 7.72 10.62 0.48
C SER A 34 7.67 11.83 -0.45
N GLY A 35 7.46 13.01 0.09
CA GLY A 35 7.20 14.21 -0.72
C GLY A 35 5.76 14.29 -1.23
N ILE A 36 4.90 13.36 -0.83
CA ILE A 36 3.49 13.35 -1.21
C ILE A 36 2.72 14.20 -0.19
N SER A 37 1.79 15.02 -0.67
CA SER A 37 1.05 15.93 0.21
C SER A 37 0.14 15.19 1.17
N VAL A 38 -0.09 15.80 2.34
CA VAL A 38 -1.05 15.28 3.31
C VAL A 38 -2.43 15.15 2.68
N ASP A 39 -2.82 16.11 1.83
CA ASP A 39 -4.13 16.06 1.16
C ASP A 39 -4.27 14.85 0.25
N THR A 40 -3.23 14.50 -0.49
CA THR A 40 -3.23 13.31 -1.35
C THR A 40 -3.36 12.04 -0.52
N LEU A 41 -2.62 11.95 0.57
CA LEU A 41 -2.70 10.78 1.47
C LEU A 41 -4.07 10.70 2.14
N ALA A 42 -4.62 11.85 2.56
CA ALA A 42 -5.96 11.90 3.14
C ALA A 42 -7.02 11.40 2.16
N ASP A 43 -6.90 11.76 0.88
CA ASP A 43 -7.82 11.31 -0.16
C ASP A 43 -7.76 9.78 -0.31
N SER A 44 -6.58 9.22 -0.35
CA SER A 44 -6.39 7.76 -0.45
C SER A 44 -6.95 7.04 0.78
N ILE A 45 -6.71 7.58 1.97
CA ILE A 45 -7.25 7.01 3.21
C ILE A 45 -8.78 7.03 3.18
N THR A 46 -9.36 8.13 2.69
CA THR A 46 -10.82 8.26 2.58
C THR A 46 -11.40 7.22 1.63
N LYS A 47 -10.76 7.02 0.48
CA LYS A 47 -11.25 6.10 -0.54
C LYS A 47 -10.98 4.63 -0.21
N TYR A 48 -9.82 4.33 0.33
CA TYR A 48 -9.34 2.95 0.43
C TYR A 48 -9.06 2.46 1.85
N GLY A 49 -9.15 3.33 2.85
CA GLY A 49 -8.79 2.96 4.22
C GLY A 49 -9.62 1.82 4.77
N ALA A 50 -10.95 1.93 4.69
CA ALA A 50 -11.83 0.88 5.18
C ALA A 50 -11.70 -0.42 4.40
N PRO A 51 -11.67 -0.40 3.04
CA PRO A 51 -11.40 -1.62 2.28
C PRO A 51 -10.05 -2.27 2.62
N MET A 52 -9.01 -1.49 2.86
CA MET A 52 -7.70 -2.03 3.26
C MET A 52 -7.79 -2.74 4.60
N ARG A 53 -8.48 -2.12 5.57
CA ARG A 53 -8.68 -2.75 6.87
C ARG A 53 -9.46 -4.07 6.72
N ALA A 54 -10.48 -4.08 5.86
CA ALA A 54 -11.26 -5.28 5.61
C ALA A 54 -10.40 -6.42 5.05
N MET A 55 -9.33 -6.09 4.34
CA MET A 55 -8.38 -7.07 3.82
C MET A 55 -7.31 -7.48 4.85
N GLY A 56 -7.34 -6.91 6.05
CA GLY A 56 -6.42 -7.27 7.13
C GLY A 56 -5.23 -6.34 7.31
N PHE A 57 -5.16 -5.23 6.57
CA PHE A 57 -4.06 -4.27 6.73
C PHE A 57 -4.32 -3.29 7.86
N GLU A 58 -3.29 -2.99 8.63
CA GLU A 58 -3.34 -1.95 9.64
C GLU A 58 -3.23 -0.58 8.95
N MET A 59 -3.66 0.47 9.65
CA MET A 59 -3.62 1.82 9.06
C MET A 59 -2.20 2.23 8.67
N LYS A 60 -1.20 1.92 9.49
CA LYS A 60 0.19 2.25 9.16
C LYS A 60 0.66 1.57 7.87
N GLU A 61 0.20 0.34 7.65
CA GLU A 61 0.52 -0.41 6.44
C GLU A 61 -0.11 0.23 5.21
N SER A 62 -1.37 0.66 5.36
CA SER A 62 -2.10 1.34 4.29
C SER A 62 -1.44 2.66 3.92
N ILE A 63 -1.06 3.46 4.92
CA ILE A 63 -0.39 4.74 4.70
C ILE A 63 0.93 4.53 3.97
N ALA A 64 1.70 3.51 4.37
CA ALA A 64 2.96 3.19 3.71
C ALA A 64 2.75 2.83 2.25
N LEU A 65 1.73 2.00 1.95
CA LEU A 65 1.43 1.61 0.57
C LEU A 65 0.98 2.80 -0.27
N PHE A 66 0.05 3.61 0.24
CA PHE A 66 -0.42 4.79 -0.50
C PHE A 66 0.74 5.73 -0.82
N SER A 67 1.60 5.99 0.16
CA SER A 67 2.76 6.86 -0.02
C SER A 67 3.72 6.33 -1.07
N GLN A 68 4.00 5.03 -1.03
CA GLN A 68 4.95 4.41 -1.95
C GLN A 68 4.39 4.34 -3.37
N TRP A 69 3.10 4.03 -3.53
CA TRP A 69 2.48 4.01 -4.85
C TRP A 69 2.52 5.42 -5.48
N GLU A 70 2.13 6.43 -4.72
CA GLU A 70 2.15 7.80 -5.23
C GLU A 70 3.57 8.25 -5.57
N LYS A 71 4.52 8.00 -4.67
CA LYS A 71 5.92 8.38 -4.88
C LYS A 71 6.51 7.68 -6.10
N SER A 72 6.14 6.43 -6.32
CA SER A 72 6.66 5.63 -7.43
C SER A 72 6.04 5.95 -8.77
N GLY A 73 4.98 6.75 -8.78
CA GLY A 73 4.24 7.04 -10.00
C GLY A 73 3.28 5.93 -10.39
N VAL A 74 3.00 5.00 -9.49
CA VAL A 74 2.02 3.93 -9.71
C VAL A 74 0.64 4.48 -9.38
N ASN A 75 -0.32 4.26 -10.26
CA ASN A 75 -1.69 4.70 -10.03
C ASN A 75 -2.28 3.95 -8.84
N THR A 76 -2.67 4.69 -7.79
CA THR A 76 -3.17 4.10 -6.55
C THR A 76 -4.42 3.25 -6.75
N GLU A 77 -5.35 3.68 -7.59
CA GLU A 77 -6.57 2.93 -7.87
C GLU A 77 -6.25 1.58 -8.52
N ILE A 78 -5.36 1.58 -9.51
CA ILE A 78 -4.94 0.36 -10.20
C ILE A 78 -4.18 -0.55 -9.25
N ALA A 79 -3.27 0.00 -8.45
CA ALA A 79 -2.49 -0.76 -7.49
C ALA A 79 -3.40 -1.38 -6.41
N PHE A 80 -4.37 -0.62 -5.93
CA PHE A 80 -5.34 -1.12 -4.95
C PHE A 80 -6.16 -2.27 -5.53
N SER A 81 -6.63 -2.14 -6.77
CA SER A 81 -7.40 -3.20 -7.43
C SER A 81 -6.57 -4.47 -7.60
N GLY A 82 -5.30 -4.32 -7.95
CA GLY A 82 -4.37 -5.44 -8.07
C GLY A 82 -4.12 -6.13 -6.74
N LEU A 83 -3.94 -5.36 -5.69
CA LEU A 83 -3.76 -5.89 -4.34
C LEU A 83 -5.00 -6.65 -3.88
N LYS A 84 -6.17 -6.10 -4.12
CA LYS A 84 -7.44 -6.72 -3.77
C LYS A 84 -7.58 -8.09 -4.43
N LYS A 85 -7.22 -8.17 -5.72
CA LYS A 85 -7.24 -9.43 -6.46
C LYS A 85 -6.27 -10.45 -5.85
N ALA A 86 -5.05 -10.02 -5.55
CA ALA A 86 -4.04 -10.90 -4.96
C ALA A 86 -4.48 -11.43 -3.59
N ILE A 87 -4.98 -10.54 -2.73
CA ILE A 87 -5.45 -10.90 -1.39
C ILE A 87 -6.58 -11.95 -1.49
N SER A 88 -7.53 -11.73 -2.41
CA SER A 88 -8.63 -12.66 -2.63
C SER A 88 -8.12 -14.04 -3.06
N ASN A 89 -7.19 -14.07 -4.01
CA ASN A 89 -6.64 -15.33 -4.52
C ASN A 89 -5.84 -16.07 -3.44
N TRP A 90 -5.03 -15.38 -2.67
CA TRP A 90 -4.26 -15.99 -1.58
C TRP A 90 -5.19 -16.56 -0.50
N GLY A 91 -6.24 -15.81 -0.17
CA GLY A 91 -7.23 -16.27 0.79
C GLY A 91 -7.92 -17.55 0.34
N LYS A 92 -8.28 -17.64 -0.94
CA LYS A 92 -8.89 -18.83 -1.51
C LYS A 92 -7.94 -20.04 -1.48
N ALA A 93 -6.64 -19.76 -1.59
CA ALA A 93 -5.62 -20.80 -1.53
C ALA A 93 -5.26 -21.20 -0.09
N GLY A 94 -5.89 -20.59 0.90
CA GLY A 94 -5.64 -20.90 2.31
C GLY A 94 -4.36 -20.30 2.86
N LYS A 95 -3.80 -19.30 2.17
CA LYS A 95 -2.56 -18.64 2.58
C LYS A 95 -2.85 -17.38 3.36
N ASP A 96 -1.91 -16.99 4.24
CA ASP A 96 -1.99 -15.71 4.95
C ASP A 96 -1.70 -14.59 3.95
N PRO A 97 -2.69 -13.73 3.62
CA PRO A 97 -2.49 -12.74 2.58
C PRO A 97 -1.38 -11.74 2.87
N ARG A 98 -1.21 -11.30 4.10
CA ARG A 98 -0.17 -10.33 4.44
C ARG A 98 1.22 -10.93 4.29
N GLU A 99 1.40 -12.17 4.72
CA GLU A 99 2.67 -12.88 4.57
C GLU A 99 2.97 -13.12 3.08
N GLU A 100 1.98 -13.53 2.30
CA GLU A 100 2.14 -13.75 0.87
C GLU A 100 2.48 -12.45 0.15
N PHE A 101 1.88 -11.33 0.57
CA PHE A 101 2.20 -10.04 -0.01
C PHE A 101 3.69 -9.70 0.17
N LYS A 102 4.19 -9.85 1.40
CA LYS A 102 5.61 -9.60 1.70
C LYS A 102 6.52 -10.51 0.89
N LYS A 103 6.18 -11.80 0.82
CA LYS A 103 6.97 -12.78 0.04
C LYS A 103 6.99 -12.43 -1.43
N THR A 104 5.84 -12.04 -1.98
CA THR A 104 5.72 -11.69 -3.40
C THR A 104 6.56 -10.47 -3.74
N LEU A 105 6.52 -9.44 -2.90
CA LEU A 105 7.36 -8.25 -3.11
C LEU A 105 8.84 -8.62 -3.08
N ALA A 106 9.24 -9.46 -2.14
CA ALA A 106 10.63 -9.90 -2.04
C ALA A 106 11.04 -10.74 -3.26
N GLU A 107 10.17 -11.60 -3.75
CA GLU A 107 10.46 -12.41 -4.94
C GLU A 107 10.64 -11.55 -6.19
N ILE A 108 9.79 -10.55 -6.37
CA ILE A 108 9.89 -9.61 -7.50
C ILE A 108 11.25 -8.88 -7.41
N GLU A 109 11.61 -8.42 -6.23
CA GLU A 109 12.86 -7.70 -6.03
C GLU A 109 14.09 -8.57 -6.35
N ARG A 110 14.06 -9.86 -5.93
CA ARG A 110 15.18 -10.79 -6.14
C ARG A 110 15.29 -11.32 -7.56
N THR A 111 14.23 -11.21 -8.34
CA THR A 111 14.22 -11.75 -9.71
C THR A 111 15.23 -10.98 -10.57
N PRO A 112 16.15 -11.69 -11.26
CA PRO A 112 17.27 -11.02 -11.92
C PRO A 112 16.88 -10.07 -13.05
N ASP A 113 15.87 -10.41 -13.83
CA ASP A 113 15.50 -9.61 -14.99
C ASP A 113 14.08 -9.04 -14.90
N ILE A 114 13.88 -7.93 -15.58
CA ILE A 114 12.60 -7.22 -15.53
C ILE A 114 11.46 -8.05 -16.17
N ALA A 115 11.75 -8.85 -17.19
CA ALA A 115 10.72 -9.65 -17.85
C ALA A 115 10.14 -10.69 -16.88
N SER A 116 10.99 -11.40 -16.16
CA SER A 116 10.56 -12.40 -15.17
C SER A 116 9.86 -11.74 -13.99
N ALA A 117 10.39 -10.60 -13.53
CA ALA A 117 9.77 -9.83 -12.45
C ALA A 117 8.37 -9.37 -12.84
N THR A 118 8.21 -8.90 -14.08
CA THR A 118 6.93 -8.47 -14.60
C THR A 118 5.93 -9.64 -14.64
N SER A 119 6.39 -10.82 -15.09
CA SER A 119 5.54 -12.01 -15.12
C SER A 119 5.04 -12.39 -13.73
N LEU A 120 5.93 -12.36 -12.72
CA LEU A 120 5.53 -12.62 -11.34
C LEU A 120 4.50 -11.62 -10.85
N ALA A 121 4.72 -10.33 -11.14
CA ALA A 121 3.83 -9.27 -10.70
C ALA A 121 2.46 -9.37 -11.38
N ILE A 122 2.43 -9.72 -12.66
CA ILE A 122 1.17 -9.92 -13.40
C ILE A 122 0.39 -11.10 -12.81
N GLU A 123 1.10 -12.19 -12.51
CA GLU A 123 0.45 -13.36 -11.91
C GLU A 123 -0.21 -13.02 -10.58
N ALA A 124 0.46 -12.23 -9.74
CA ALA A 124 -0.06 -11.86 -8.42
C ALA A 124 -1.10 -10.74 -8.49
N PHE A 125 -0.82 -9.67 -9.21
CA PHE A 125 -1.59 -8.42 -9.15
C PHE A 125 -2.39 -8.11 -10.42
N GLY A 126 -2.26 -8.91 -11.45
CA GLY A 126 -2.99 -8.73 -12.69
C GLY A 126 -2.25 -7.91 -13.74
N ALA A 127 -2.79 -7.91 -14.95
CA ALA A 127 -2.12 -7.31 -16.12
C ALA A 127 -2.00 -5.79 -16.05
N LYS A 128 -2.91 -5.12 -15.33
CA LYS A 128 -2.86 -3.65 -15.21
C LYS A 128 -1.86 -3.18 -14.16
N ALA A 129 -1.91 -3.77 -12.96
CA ALA A 129 -1.05 -3.35 -11.87
C ALA A 129 0.35 -3.96 -11.96
N GLY A 130 0.46 -5.18 -12.47
CA GLY A 130 1.70 -5.95 -12.46
C GLY A 130 2.90 -5.24 -13.07
N PRO A 131 2.82 -4.79 -14.32
CA PRO A 131 3.97 -4.14 -14.96
C PRO A 131 4.47 -2.90 -14.22
N ASP A 132 3.57 -2.04 -13.77
CA ASP A 132 3.94 -0.82 -13.06
C ASP A 132 4.58 -1.14 -11.72
N LEU A 133 4.05 -2.13 -11.01
CA LEU A 133 4.62 -2.55 -9.72
C LEU A 133 5.99 -3.18 -9.90
N ALA A 134 6.15 -4.04 -10.89
CA ALA A 134 7.45 -4.66 -11.17
C ALA A 134 8.50 -3.60 -11.51
N ASP A 135 8.14 -2.66 -12.36
CA ASP A 135 9.04 -1.58 -12.76
C ASP A 135 9.46 -0.73 -11.56
N ALA A 136 8.51 -0.37 -10.70
CA ALA A 136 8.79 0.43 -9.51
C ALA A 136 9.68 -0.32 -8.53
N ILE A 137 9.41 -1.61 -8.31
CA ILE A 137 10.21 -2.43 -7.38
C ILE A 137 11.62 -2.63 -7.91
N LYS A 138 11.75 -3.04 -9.17
CA LYS A 138 13.07 -3.28 -9.78
C LYS A 138 13.87 -1.99 -9.93
N GLY A 139 13.19 -0.87 -10.13
CA GLY A 139 13.83 0.44 -10.21
C GLY A 139 14.21 1.05 -8.87
N GLY A 140 13.91 0.38 -7.77
CA GLY A 140 14.23 0.89 -6.43
C GLY A 140 13.33 2.02 -5.96
N ARG A 141 12.24 2.28 -6.66
CA ARG A 141 11.32 3.38 -6.31
C ARG A 141 10.25 2.96 -5.30
N PHE A 142 10.08 1.67 -5.11
CA PHE A 142 9.09 1.11 -4.19
C PHE A 142 9.79 0.24 -3.15
N SER A 143 9.79 0.70 -1.90
CA SER A 143 10.46 0.01 -0.79
C SER A 143 9.52 -0.03 0.42
N TYR A 144 8.52 -0.88 0.36
CA TYR A 144 7.45 -0.95 1.35
C TYR A 144 7.97 -1.19 2.77
N GLN A 145 8.82 -2.21 2.95
CA GLN A 145 9.29 -2.58 4.28
C GLN A 145 10.13 -1.47 4.93
N GLU A 146 11.01 -0.86 4.16
CA GLU A 146 11.84 0.24 4.66
C GLU A 146 11.01 1.45 5.01
N PHE A 147 10.06 1.80 4.14
CA PHE A 147 9.21 2.97 4.35
C PHE A 147 8.32 2.77 5.58
N LEU A 148 7.81 1.57 5.79
CA LEU A 148 7.00 1.23 6.96
C LEU A 148 7.78 1.51 8.25
N LYS A 149 9.06 1.14 8.29
CA LYS A 149 9.92 1.44 9.44
C LYS A 149 10.10 2.94 9.63
N THR A 150 10.21 3.69 8.54
CA THR A 150 10.40 5.14 8.60
C THR A 150 9.24 5.85 9.28
N ILE A 151 8.01 5.39 9.06
CA ILE A 151 6.81 6.05 9.61
C ILE A 151 6.34 5.49 10.94
N GLU A 152 6.95 4.44 11.43
CA GLU A 152 6.64 3.88 12.75
C GLU A 152 7.15 4.77 13.92
#